data_8c3234ed773fdb9517ee6652aa96cddf
#
_entry.id   8c3234ed773fdb9517ee6652aa96cddf
#
_cell.length_a   1.000
_cell.length_b   1.000
_cell.length_c   1.000
_cell.angle_alpha   90.00
_cell.angle_beta   90.00
_cell.angle_gamma   90.00
#
_symmetry.space_group_name_H-M   'P 1'
#
loop_
_entity.id
_entity.type
_entity.pdbx_description
1 polymer ?
#
loop_
_entity_poly.entity_id
_entity_poly.type
_entity_poly.pdbx_seq_one_letter_code
_entity_poly.pdbx_strand_id
1 'polypeptide(L)'
;GTIRGLLKSFKIKVYDEDTDYGLLRHVLIRTGAKTGQIMVVLVTRSPIFPSKNNFVKALRAVHPEISTVVLNVNERKTSMVLGARNITLYGKGYIEDELCGCRFRISPTSFYQINPAQTEKLYKTAMVLARLNKRNVVVDAYCGIGTIGMVAAKTVKEVIGVELNGEAVRDAKVNAHLNNMNNIRF
;
A
#
# COMPACT_ATOMS: atom_id res chain seq x y z
N GLY A 1 -21.31 3.61 7.38
CA GLY A 1 -20.61 4.86 7.25
C GLY A 1 -20.77 5.52 5.89
N THR A 2 -20.01 6.57 5.66
CA THR A 2 -20.10 7.55 4.57
C THR A 2 -20.11 6.91 3.18
N ILE A 3 -19.15 6.02 2.87
CA ILE A 3 -19.08 5.37 1.54
C ILE A 3 -20.40 4.63 1.22
N ARG A 4 -20.96 3.90 2.18
CA ARG A 4 -22.23 3.19 1.98
C ARG A 4 -23.40 4.16 1.68
N GLY A 5 -23.41 5.32 2.31
CA GLY A 5 -24.38 6.38 2.02
C GLY A 5 -24.20 6.95 0.61
N LEU A 6 -22.95 7.24 0.24
CA LEU A 6 -22.61 7.75 -1.09
C LEU A 6 -22.96 6.77 -2.22
N LEU A 7 -22.73 5.47 -2.01
CA LEU A 7 -23.14 4.46 -3.01
C LEU A 7 -24.63 4.55 -3.32
N LYS A 8 -25.47 4.74 -2.30
CA LYS A 8 -26.93 4.93 -2.50
C LYS A 8 -27.23 6.22 -3.25
N SER A 9 -26.65 7.35 -2.81
CA SER A 9 -26.86 8.68 -3.42
C SER A 9 -26.44 8.72 -4.89
N PHE A 10 -25.33 8.05 -5.23
CA PHE A 10 -24.81 8.00 -6.59
C PHE A 10 -25.35 6.82 -7.41
N LYS A 11 -26.31 6.05 -6.85
CA LYS A 11 -26.92 4.86 -7.48
C LYS A 11 -25.88 3.82 -7.94
N ILE A 12 -24.76 3.68 -7.19
CA ILE A 12 -23.72 2.70 -7.46
C ILE A 12 -24.09 1.40 -6.76
N LYS A 13 -24.24 0.33 -7.55
CA LYS A 13 -24.59 -0.98 -7.01
C LYS A 13 -23.35 -1.70 -6.48
N VAL A 14 -23.51 -2.32 -5.32
CA VAL A 14 -22.53 -3.26 -4.79
C VAL A 14 -22.52 -4.50 -5.67
N TYR A 15 -21.33 -5.02 -5.94
CA TYR A 15 -21.18 -6.23 -6.73
C TYR A 15 -21.68 -7.45 -5.95
N ASP A 16 -22.41 -8.27 -6.62
CA ASP A 16 -22.95 -9.55 -6.15
C ASP A 16 -22.23 -10.66 -6.91
N GLU A 17 -21.54 -11.53 -6.19
CA GLU A 17 -20.71 -12.59 -6.78
C GLU A 17 -21.53 -13.73 -7.37
N ASP A 18 -22.76 -13.96 -6.89
CA ASP A 18 -23.64 -15.02 -7.39
C ASP A 18 -24.26 -14.63 -8.74
N THR A 19 -24.71 -13.39 -8.85
CA THR A 19 -25.36 -12.88 -10.07
C THR A 19 -24.40 -12.20 -11.04
N ASP A 20 -23.13 -12.00 -10.63
CA ASP A 20 -22.11 -11.27 -11.40
C ASP A 20 -22.54 -9.84 -11.78
N TYR A 21 -23.37 -9.22 -10.94
CA TYR A 21 -23.96 -7.92 -11.18
C TYR A 21 -23.52 -6.88 -10.12
N GLY A 22 -23.34 -5.64 -10.57
CA GLY A 22 -22.90 -4.55 -9.72
C GLY A 22 -21.47 -4.07 -10.04
N LEU A 23 -21.04 -3.02 -9.37
CA LEU A 23 -19.77 -2.35 -9.67
C LEU A 23 -18.76 -2.47 -8.54
N LEU A 24 -19.12 -2.01 -7.33
CA LEU A 24 -18.20 -1.94 -6.20
C LEU A 24 -18.10 -3.29 -5.49
N ARG A 25 -16.91 -3.88 -5.53
CA ARG A 25 -16.61 -5.16 -4.87
C ARG A 25 -16.16 -4.98 -3.42
N HIS A 26 -15.11 -4.18 -3.22
CA HIS A 26 -14.52 -3.98 -1.90
C HIS A 26 -14.13 -2.51 -1.69
N VAL A 27 -13.94 -2.14 -0.44
CA VAL A 27 -13.30 -0.90 -0.03
C VAL A 27 -12.16 -1.26 0.90
N LEU A 28 -10.94 -0.91 0.51
CA LEU A 28 -9.76 -1.02 1.35
C LEU A 28 -9.39 0.37 1.86
N ILE A 29 -9.18 0.49 3.17
CA ILE A 29 -8.67 1.71 3.79
C ILE A 29 -7.30 1.40 4.36
N ARG A 30 -6.31 2.22 4.00
CA ARG A 30 -4.95 2.15 4.53
C ARG A 30 -4.60 3.45 5.22
N THR A 31 -3.95 3.34 6.37
CA THR A 31 -3.54 4.51 7.18
C THR A 31 -2.06 4.43 7.48
N GLY A 32 -1.37 5.55 7.34
CA GLY A 32 -0.01 5.73 7.84
C GLY A 32 -0.06 6.02 9.34
N ALA A 33 0.51 5.16 10.15
CA ALA A 33 0.42 5.25 11.60
C ALA A 33 1.14 6.49 12.17
N LYS A 34 2.26 6.89 11.57
CA LYS A 34 3.02 8.08 11.99
C LYS A 34 2.65 9.32 11.19
N THR A 35 2.30 9.17 9.94
CA THR A 35 1.99 10.32 9.06
C THR A 35 0.54 10.77 9.13
N GLY A 36 -0.36 9.89 9.60
CA GLY A 36 -1.81 10.13 9.58
C GLY A 36 -2.43 10.15 8.18
N GLN A 37 -1.66 9.86 7.12
CA GLN A 37 -2.18 9.82 5.76
C GLN A 37 -3.17 8.67 5.59
N ILE A 38 -4.25 8.94 4.85
CA ILE A 38 -5.32 7.96 4.61
C ILE A 38 -5.48 7.74 3.10
N MET A 39 -5.42 6.47 2.69
CA MET A 39 -5.74 6.03 1.34
C MET A 39 -7.02 5.23 1.35
N VAL A 40 -7.95 5.61 0.48
CA VAL A 40 -9.17 4.84 0.19
C VAL A 40 -9.02 4.18 -1.17
N VAL A 41 -9.13 2.86 -1.22
CA VAL A 41 -9.11 2.07 -2.46
C VAL A 41 -10.51 1.52 -2.71
N LEU A 42 -11.12 1.95 -3.81
CA LEU A 42 -12.40 1.46 -4.28
C LEU A 42 -12.13 0.33 -5.27
N VAL A 43 -12.43 -0.91 -4.89
CA VAL A 43 -12.23 -2.06 -5.77
C VAL A 43 -13.49 -2.28 -6.58
N THR A 44 -13.36 -2.21 -7.90
CA THR A 44 -14.49 -2.27 -8.81
C THR A 44 -14.29 -3.34 -9.88
N ARG A 45 -15.40 -3.87 -10.39
CA ARG A 45 -15.41 -4.82 -11.51
C ARG A 45 -15.02 -4.17 -12.85
N SER A 46 -15.21 -2.86 -12.97
CA SER A 46 -14.99 -2.12 -14.23
C SER A 46 -14.20 -0.85 -13.93
N PRO A 47 -13.38 -0.36 -14.88
CA PRO A 47 -12.71 0.93 -14.75
C PRO A 47 -13.67 2.13 -14.86
N ILE A 48 -14.91 1.89 -15.30
CA ILE A 48 -15.93 2.94 -15.46
C ILE A 48 -16.65 3.12 -14.13
N PHE A 49 -16.33 4.22 -13.43
CA PHE A 49 -16.99 4.57 -12.18
C PHE A 49 -17.88 5.80 -12.43
N PRO A 50 -19.23 5.65 -12.33
CA PRO A 50 -20.16 6.76 -12.60
C PRO A 50 -19.89 7.97 -11.69
N SER A 51 -19.88 9.16 -12.27
CA SER A 51 -19.70 10.41 -11.53
C SER A 51 -18.50 10.43 -10.58
N LYS A 52 -17.40 9.75 -10.93
CA LYS A 52 -16.22 9.55 -10.08
C LYS A 52 -15.72 10.83 -9.40
N ASN A 53 -15.67 11.95 -10.13
CA ASN A 53 -15.18 13.22 -9.59
C ASN A 53 -16.12 13.76 -8.50
N ASN A 54 -17.43 13.71 -8.72
CA ASN A 54 -18.43 14.17 -7.74
C ASN A 54 -18.46 13.23 -6.52
N PHE A 55 -18.32 11.91 -6.73
CA PHE A 55 -18.22 10.94 -5.65
C PHE A 55 -17.01 11.22 -4.74
N VAL A 56 -15.84 11.43 -5.34
CA VAL A 56 -14.61 11.76 -4.59
C VAL A 56 -14.76 13.11 -3.88
N LYS A 57 -15.35 14.13 -4.53
CA LYS A 57 -15.62 15.43 -3.92
C LYS A 57 -16.55 15.29 -2.69
N ALA A 58 -17.62 14.52 -2.83
CA ALA A 58 -18.57 14.28 -1.74
C ALA A 58 -17.93 13.49 -0.58
N LEU A 59 -17.12 12.48 -0.89
CA LEU A 59 -16.38 11.71 0.11
C LEU A 59 -15.44 12.61 0.91
N ARG A 60 -14.67 13.47 0.23
CA ARG A 60 -13.72 14.39 0.86
C ARG A 60 -14.36 15.57 1.57
N ALA A 61 -15.58 15.96 1.19
CA ALA A 61 -16.33 16.97 1.93
C ALA A 61 -16.67 16.50 3.35
N VAL A 62 -16.89 15.18 3.53
CA VAL A 62 -17.13 14.56 4.84
C VAL A 62 -15.83 14.16 5.54
N HIS A 63 -14.82 13.77 4.76
CA HIS A 63 -13.52 13.23 5.22
C HIS A 63 -12.37 14.00 4.56
N PRO A 64 -12.10 15.25 4.94
CA PRO A 64 -11.03 16.06 4.35
C PRO A 64 -9.63 15.50 4.62
N GLU A 65 -9.48 14.66 5.65
CA GLU A 65 -8.25 13.97 6.03
C GLU A 65 -7.80 12.91 5.03
N ILE A 66 -8.65 12.48 4.08
CA ILE A 66 -8.28 11.51 3.04
C ILE A 66 -7.22 12.12 2.13
N SER A 67 -6.04 11.51 2.14
CA SER A 67 -4.87 11.94 1.38
C SER A 67 -4.92 11.51 -0.08
N THR A 68 -5.50 10.35 -0.37
CA THR A 68 -5.62 9.82 -1.73
C THR A 68 -6.79 8.85 -1.87
N VAL A 69 -7.39 8.83 -3.07
CA VAL A 69 -8.45 7.88 -3.45
C VAL A 69 -8.02 7.19 -4.74
N VAL A 70 -8.05 5.87 -4.74
CA VAL A 70 -7.66 5.02 -5.87
C VAL A 70 -8.82 4.12 -6.25
N LEU A 71 -9.03 3.96 -7.54
CA LEU A 71 -9.88 2.94 -8.12
C LEU A 71 -8.98 1.75 -8.49
N ASN A 72 -9.20 0.61 -7.86
CA ASN A 72 -8.56 -0.64 -8.23
C ASN A 72 -9.53 -1.48 -9.04
N VAL A 73 -9.11 -1.91 -10.22
CA VAL A 73 -9.96 -2.66 -11.16
C VAL A 73 -9.68 -4.14 -11.04
N ASN A 74 -10.69 -4.88 -10.57
CA ASN A 74 -10.65 -6.33 -10.47
C ASN A 74 -11.85 -6.94 -11.24
N GLU A 75 -11.62 -7.18 -12.52
CA GLU A 75 -12.62 -7.73 -13.45
C GLU A 75 -12.78 -9.25 -13.33
N ARG A 76 -11.86 -9.91 -12.63
CA ARG A 76 -11.79 -11.36 -12.56
C ARG A 76 -12.77 -11.92 -11.53
N LYS A 77 -13.35 -13.08 -11.84
CA LYS A 77 -14.10 -13.90 -10.88
C LYS A 77 -13.07 -14.66 -10.02
N THR A 78 -12.70 -14.08 -8.88
CA THR A 78 -11.60 -14.58 -8.02
C THR A 78 -11.83 -14.16 -6.57
N SER A 79 -11.30 -14.94 -5.64
CA SER A 79 -11.24 -14.58 -4.21
C SER A 79 -10.21 -13.49 -3.88
N MET A 80 -9.35 -13.13 -4.83
CA MET A 80 -8.41 -12.02 -4.66
C MET A 80 -9.16 -10.70 -4.56
N VAL A 81 -8.89 -9.93 -3.51
CA VAL A 81 -9.54 -8.63 -3.28
C VAL A 81 -9.10 -7.61 -4.32
N LEU A 82 -7.81 -7.48 -4.58
CA LEU A 82 -7.23 -6.47 -5.46
C LEU A 82 -6.93 -7.03 -6.86
N GLY A 83 -7.28 -6.23 -7.87
CA GLY A 83 -6.83 -6.45 -9.24
C GLY A 83 -5.49 -5.80 -9.54
N ALA A 84 -4.98 -6.02 -10.74
CA ALA A 84 -3.66 -5.52 -11.14
C ALA A 84 -3.64 -4.03 -11.55
N ARG A 85 -4.79 -3.44 -11.90
CA ARG A 85 -4.86 -2.08 -12.43
C ARG A 85 -5.33 -1.09 -11.38
N ASN A 86 -4.52 -0.05 -11.13
CA ASN A 86 -4.85 1.06 -10.26
C ASN A 86 -5.04 2.35 -11.09
N ILE A 87 -6.05 3.14 -10.75
CA ILE A 87 -6.36 4.45 -11.35
C ILE A 87 -6.50 5.44 -10.21
N THR A 88 -5.62 6.42 -10.14
CA THR A 88 -5.71 7.48 -9.13
C THR A 88 -6.89 8.40 -9.45
N LEU A 89 -7.83 8.52 -8.52
CA LEU A 89 -8.97 9.44 -8.63
C LEU A 89 -8.68 10.78 -7.92
N TYR A 90 -7.87 10.74 -6.86
CA TYR A 90 -7.47 11.91 -6.10
C TYR A 90 -6.13 11.68 -5.40
N GLY A 91 -5.35 12.73 -5.24
CA GLY A 91 -4.08 12.70 -4.54
C GLY A 91 -2.96 12.02 -5.33
N LYS A 92 -1.98 11.47 -4.62
CA LYS A 92 -0.77 10.89 -5.21
C LYS A 92 -0.92 9.44 -5.69
N GLY A 93 -2.00 8.74 -5.32
CA GLY A 93 -2.19 7.32 -5.59
C GLY A 93 -1.41 6.39 -4.63
N TYR A 94 -0.77 6.95 -3.63
CA TYR A 94 -0.06 6.24 -2.57
C TYR A 94 -0.10 7.07 -1.27
N ILE A 95 0.24 6.46 -0.16
CA ILE A 95 0.53 7.13 1.10
C ILE A 95 1.98 6.87 1.50
N GLU A 96 2.48 7.68 2.41
CA GLU A 96 3.77 7.49 3.04
C GLU A 96 3.58 7.19 4.53
N ASP A 97 4.44 6.35 5.08
CA ASP A 97 4.53 6.12 6.52
C ASP A 97 5.99 5.94 6.95
N GLU A 98 6.22 5.90 8.26
CA GLU A 98 7.56 5.70 8.83
C GLU A 98 7.58 4.45 9.71
N LEU A 99 8.61 3.62 9.53
CA LEU A 99 8.85 2.41 10.31
C LEU A 99 10.35 2.29 10.61
N CYS A 100 10.71 2.11 11.89
CA CYS A 100 12.11 2.05 12.35
C CYS A 100 12.99 3.20 11.86
N GLY A 101 12.42 4.42 11.72
CA GLY A 101 13.13 5.60 11.22
C GLY A 101 13.51 5.51 9.73
N CYS A 102 12.77 4.74 8.94
CA CYS A 102 12.77 4.74 7.48
C CYS A 102 11.41 5.17 6.96
N ARG A 103 11.39 5.99 5.91
CA ARG A 103 10.16 6.39 5.22
C ARG A 103 9.83 5.41 4.12
N PHE A 104 8.56 5.06 4.01
CA PHE A 104 8.05 4.12 3.02
C PHE A 104 6.88 4.70 2.25
N ARG A 105 6.99 4.68 0.94
CA ARG A 105 5.87 4.81 0.03
C ARG A 105 5.10 3.48 0.01
N ILE A 106 3.80 3.56 0.18
CA ILE A 106 2.89 2.42 0.25
C ILE A 106 1.85 2.58 -0.84
N SER A 107 1.96 1.77 -1.88
CA SER A 107 0.98 1.72 -2.99
C SER A 107 -0.25 0.88 -2.61
N PRO A 108 -1.37 0.96 -3.35
CA PRO A 108 -2.60 0.22 -3.04
C PRO A 108 -2.39 -1.30 -2.91
N THR A 109 -1.54 -1.88 -3.76
CA THR A 109 -1.28 -3.31 -3.84
C THR A 109 -0.08 -3.78 -3.03
N SER A 110 0.73 -2.87 -2.47
CA SER A 110 1.92 -3.21 -1.70
C SER A 110 1.57 -3.83 -0.36
N PHE A 111 2.26 -4.90 0.01
CA PHE A 111 2.19 -5.39 1.38
C PHE A 111 2.92 -4.42 2.32
N TYR A 112 2.26 -4.06 3.40
CA TYR A 112 2.84 -3.29 4.50
C TYR A 112 2.24 -3.78 5.81
N GLN A 113 3.05 -3.89 6.85
CA GLN A 113 2.64 -4.44 8.15
C GLN A 113 1.56 -3.56 8.80
N ILE A 114 0.46 -4.19 9.21
CA ILE A 114 -0.72 -3.49 9.77
C ILE A 114 -0.55 -3.06 11.22
N ASN A 115 0.45 -3.58 11.93
CA ASN A 115 0.76 -3.22 13.32
C ASN A 115 2.21 -2.69 13.43
N PRO A 116 2.44 -1.40 13.14
CA PRO A 116 3.79 -0.83 13.12
C PRO A 116 4.53 -0.97 14.44
N ALA A 117 3.84 -0.81 15.58
CA ALA A 117 4.46 -0.93 16.89
C ALA A 117 5.04 -2.32 17.16
N GLN A 118 4.33 -3.38 16.77
CA GLN A 118 4.85 -4.74 16.89
C GLN A 118 5.88 -5.05 15.81
N THR A 119 5.72 -4.51 14.62
CA THR A 119 6.70 -4.65 13.53
C THR A 119 8.05 -4.05 13.92
N GLU A 120 8.06 -2.88 14.55
CA GLU A 120 9.30 -2.28 15.04
C GLU A 120 10.00 -3.15 16.07
N LYS A 121 9.25 -3.76 17.01
CA LYS A 121 9.80 -4.71 17.98
C LYS A 121 10.37 -5.94 17.29
N LEU A 122 9.61 -6.52 16.36
CA LEU A 122 10.03 -7.69 15.58
C LEU A 122 11.32 -7.41 14.82
N TYR A 123 11.39 -6.31 14.09
CA TYR A 123 12.57 -5.97 13.29
C TYR A 123 13.78 -5.68 14.17
N LYS A 124 13.62 -4.94 15.28
CA LYS A 124 14.71 -4.71 16.25
C LYS A 124 15.22 -6.02 16.82
N THR A 125 14.33 -6.93 17.22
CA THR A 125 14.71 -8.25 17.73
C THR A 125 15.46 -9.05 16.67
N ALA A 126 14.97 -9.08 15.45
CA ALA A 126 15.63 -9.78 14.34
C ALA A 126 17.06 -9.23 14.09
N MET A 127 17.24 -7.90 14.08
CA MET A 127 18.57 -7.28 13.91
C MET A 127 19.54 -7.66 15.05
N VAL A 128 19.05 -7.67 16.29
CA VAL A 128 19.86 -8.07 17.46
C VAL A 128 20.28 -9.54 17.37
N LEU A 129 19.33 -10.43 17.08
CA LEU A 129 19.60 -11.87 16.98
C LEU A 129 20.54 -12.21 15.82
N ALA A 130 20.42 -11.51 14.69
CA ALA A 130 21.27 -11.69 13.52
C ALA A 130 22.71 -11.19 13.73
N ARG A 131 22.99 -10.41 14.79
CA ARG A 131 24.33 -9.84 15.13
C ARG A 131 25.00 -9.17 13.93
N LEU A 132 24.23 -8.40 13.18
CA LEU A 132 24.66 -7.75 11.94
C LEU A 132 25.76 -6.72 12.20
N ASN A 133 26.69 -6.61 11.23
CA ASN A 133 27.78 -5.64 11.26
C ASN A 133 28.18 -5.20 9.85
N LYS A 134 29.08 -4.23 9.74
CA LYS A 134 29.53 -3.62 8.46
C LYS A 134 30.25 -4.57 7.47
N ARG A 135 30.51 -5.82 7.82
CA ARG A 135 31.10 -6.84 6.94
C ARG A 135 30.05 -7.72 6.28
N ASN A 136 28.82 -7.73 6.83
CA ASN A 136 27.77 -8.64 6.37
C ASN A 136 27.13 -8.16 5.07
N VAL A 137 26.78 -9.14 4.24
CA VAL A 137 25.81 -9.00 3.14
C VAL A 137 24.56 -9.74 3.55
N VAL A 138 23.42 -9.07 3.47
CA VAL A 138 22.12 -9.64 3.84
C VAL A 138 21.29 -9.87 2.58
N VAL A 139 20.66 -11.04 2.49
CA VAL A 139 19.67 -11.35 1.45
C VAL A 139 18.28 -11.31 2.11
N ASP A 140 17.41 -10.42 1.61
CA ASP A 140 16.00 -10.32 1.96
C ASP A 140 15.19 -10.99 0.85
N ALA A 141 14.85 -12.28 1.05
CA ALA A 141 14.39 -13.17 -0.01
C ALA A 141 12.94 -12.95 -0.46
N TYR A 142 12.12 -12.23 0.31
CA TYR A 142 10.75 -11.86 -0.02
C TYR A 142 10.54 -10.42 0.43
N CYS A 143 11.32 -9.52 -0.15
CA CYS A 143 11.54 -8.19 0.43
C CYS A 143 10.32 -7.26 0.33
N GLY A 144 9.32 -7.56 -0.49
CA GLY A 144 8.20 -6.68 -0.72
C GLY A 144 8.66 -5.28 -1.15
N ILE A 145 8.23 -4.27 -0.42
CA ILE A 145 8.67 -2.87 -0.64
C ILE A 145 9.98 -2.52 0.09
N GLY A 146 10.70 -3.53 0.59
CA GLY A 146 12.04 -3.41 1.17
C GLY A 146 12.09 -3.04 2.65
N THR A 147 11.03 -3.26 3.43
CA THR A 147 10.94 -2.75 4.80
C THR A 147 12.02 -3.28 5.73
N ILE A 148 12.18 -4.60 5.85
CA ILE A 148 13.19 -5.18 6.74
C ILE A 148 14.61 -5.03 6.19
N GLY A 149 14.76 -5.15 4.87
CA GLY A 149 16.04 -4.93 4.20
C GLY A 149 16.61 -3.55 4.43
N MET A 150 15.76 -2.50 4.38
CA MET A 150 16.19 -1.12 4.66
C MET A 150 16.58 -0.89 6.12
N VAL A 151 15.90 -1.55 7.05
CA VAL A 151 16.30 -1.50 8.46
C VAL A 151 17.68 -2.15 8.65
N ALA A 152 17.94 -3.30 8.01
CA ALA A 152 19.24 -3.97 8.02
C ALA A 152 20.34 -3.13 7.35
N ALA A 153 20.03 -2.43 6.24
CA ALA A 153 20.98 -1.63 5.47
C ALA A 153 21.68 -0.54 6.29
N LYS A 154 21.05 -0.05 7.37
CA LYS A 154 21.67 0.90 8.31
C LYS A 154 22.93 0.32 8.99
N THR A 155 23.03 -0.99 9.11
CA THR A 155 24.09 -1.65 9.91
C THR A 155 25.06 -2.44 9.06
N VAL A 156 24.65 -2.95 7.89
CA VAL A 156 25.42 -3.91 7.09
C VAL A 156 26.19 -3.25 5.95
N LYS A 157 27.06 -4.03 5.30
CA LYS A 157 27.78 -3.62 4.09
C LYS A 157 26.83 -3.44 2.90
N GLU A 158 25.99 -4.45 2.67
CA GLU A 158 25.08 -4.49 1.53
C GLU A 158 23.82 -5.29 1.86
N VAL A 159 22.69 -4.92 1.25
CA VAL A 159 21.47 -5.71 1.23
C VAL A 159 21.08 -6.04 -0.22
N ILE A 160 20.67 -7.28 -0.45
CA ILE A 160 20.11 -7.75 -1.71
C ILE A 160 18.68 -8.14 -1.47
N GLY A 161 17.72 -7.32 -1.94
CA GLY A 161 16.31 -7.63 -1.89
C GLY A 161 15.87 -8.43 -3.10
N VAL A 162 15.14 -9.52 -2.87
CA VAL A 162 14.57 -10.37 -3.92
C VAL A 162 13.05 -10.37 -3.76
N GLU A 163 12.35 -10.01 -4.83
CA GLU A 163 10.88 -9.94 -4.86
C GLU A 163 10.37 -10.29 -6.26
N LEU A 164 9.33 -11.10 -6.33
CA LEU A 164 8.71 -11.51 -7.60
C LEU A 164 7.79 -10.42 -8.16
N ASN A 165 7.11 -9.67 -7.28
CA ASN A 165 6.17 -8.64 -7.67
C ASN A 165 6.89 -7.38 -8.16
N GLY A 166 6.86 -7.13 -9.46
CA GLY A 166 7.52 -5.97 -10.07
C GLY A 166 7.01 -4.60 -9.57
N GLU A 167 5.77 -4.49 -9.08
CA GLU A 167 5.27 -3.24 -8.44
C GLU A 167 5.92 -3.03 -7.08
N ALA A 168 6.03 -4.09 -6.27
CA ALA A 168 6.72 -4.03 -5.00
C ALA A 168 8.21 -3.68 -5.17
N VAL A 169 8.87 -4.24 -6.18
CA VAL A 169 10.27 -3.89 -6.53
C VAL A 169 10.41 -2.41 -6.92
N ARG A 170 9.46 -1.87 -7.69
CA ARG A 170 9.47 -0.43 -8.02
C ARG A 170 9.32 0.43 -6.76
N ASP A 171 8.39 0.09 -5.87
CA ASP A 171 8.23 0.79 -4.60
C ASP A 171 9.47 0.64 -3.72
N ALA A 172 10.09 -0.54 -3.66
CA ALA A 172 11.34 -0.78 -2.91
C ALA A 172 12.48 0.13 -3.39
N LYS A 173 12.67 0.28 -4.70
CA LYS A 173 13.67 1.19 -5.29
C LYS A 173 13.39 2.66 -4.93
N VAL A 174 12.13 3.08 -5.02
CA VAL A 174 11.71 4.43 -4.59
C VAL A 174 11.98 4.63 -3.10
N ASN A 175 11.67 3.64 -2.27
CA ASN A 175 11.86 3.69 -0.83
C ASN A 175 13.35 3.76 -0.46
N ALA A 176 14.21 3.01 -1.13
CA ALA A 176 15.66 3.12 -0.95
C ALA A 176 16.17 4.54 -1.25
N HIS A 177 15.70 5.13 -2.36
CA HIS A 177 16.04 6.50 -2.72
C HIS A 177 15.52 7.53 -1.70
N LEU A 178 14.27 7.40 -1.23
CA LEU A 178 13.69 8.27 -0.20
C LEU A 178 14.49 8.27 1.12
N ASN A 179 15.18 7.18 1.40
CA ASN A 179 16.00 7.01 2.60
C ASN A 179 17.51 7.24 2.35
N ASN A 180 17.91 7.69 1.15
CA ASN A 180 19.31 7.90 0.75
C ASN A 180 20.17 6.63 0.95
N MET A 181 19.62 5.46 0.71
CA MET A 181 20.30 4.18 0.86
C MET A 181 20.93 3.73 -0.45
N ASN A 182 22.26 3.70 -0.49
CA ASN A 182 23.06 3.31 -1.65
C ASN A 182 23.59 1.87 -1.55
N ASN A 183 23.43 1.24 -0.39
CA ASN A 183 23.91 -0.11 -0.09
C ASN A 183 22.81 -1.17 -0.09
N ILE A 184 21.72 -0.91 -0.79
CA ILE A 184 20.63 -1.87 -1.02
C ILE A 184 20.29 -1.89 -2.50
N ARG A 185 20.06 -3.09 -3.04
CA ARG A 185 19.62 -3.33 -4.43
C ARG A 185 18.51 -4.37 -4.48
N PHE A 186 17.66 -4.29 -5.53
CA PHE A 186 16.48 -5.13 -5.71
C PHE A 186 16.43 -5.69 -7.14
#